data_185adc8cecd42688327afc22bf389fbd
#
_entry.id   185adc8cecd42688327afc22bf389fbd
#
_cell.length_a   1.000
_cell.length_b   1.000
_cell.length_c   1.000
_cell.angle_alpha   90.00
_cell.angle_beta   90.00
_cell.angle_gamma   90.00
#
_symmetry.space_group_name_H-M   'P 1'
#
loop_
_entity.id
_entity.type
_entity.pdbx_description
1 polymer ?
#
loop_
_entity_poly.entity_id
_entity_poly.type
_entity_poly.pdbx_seq_one_letter_code
_entity_poly.pdbx_strand_id
1 'polypeptide(L)'
;MRDFFEDKYLDIELQRELVSLISEISEYKGKISAYQDRNPDIFNNLEKTIPLHYIKNFNTVFMDVNVPNKRLKELILNEMLPKTIEEDAVYCYYQAMSLVQKKFHNLPVNSETIQELHFQLIHYITSDCAMWRKKQFIVPGVPEYGMHSSSYRPVARELIPQSVKQLCEQYNTLVKNKDFHSLILIAQFILNFYCILPFDQGNRRLAFILIQLLLMKTEHTFIKYVCLDKYIKKHESKYYDSIFKSSVNWYCRGHNISFWIKIFLTIILEAYQDLHLTVQDSICRDTKIERIKNYIIRQKKPFTKENIRDVYPDIAESTISKALASFQSLGLIKLASRGRNAQWTRV
;
A
#
# COMPACT_ATOMS: atom_id res chain seq x y z
N MET A 1 -3.20 34.34 -0.79
CA MET A 1 -2.54 33.04 -0.67
C MET A 1 -3.55 32.07 -0.06
N ARG A 2 -3.77 30.87 -0.63
CA ARG A 2 -4.69 29.88 -0.06
C ARG A 2 -3.97 29.12 1.03
N ASP A 3 -4.59 28.96 2.19
CA ASP A 3 -4.20 27.98 3.18
C ASP A 3 -4.89 26.66 2.86
N PHE A 4 -4.10 25.59 2.61
CA PHE A 4 -4.58 24.26 2.26
C PHE A 4 -4.75 23.36 3.48
N PHE A 5 -4.31 23.79 4.67
CA PHE A 5 -4.20 22.96 5.87
C PHE A 5 -4.91 23.60 7.08
N GLU A 6 -6.01 24.33 6.84
CA GLU A 6 -6.80 24.94 7.91
C GLU A 6 -7.54 23.88 8.76
N ASP A 7 -7.44 24.00 10.09
CA ASP A 7 -8.06 23.07 11.06
C ASP A 7 -9.51 23.37 11.46
N LYS A 8 -10.13 24.36 10.86
CA LYS A 8 -11.36 25.02 11.37
C LYS A 8 -12.61 24.14 11.49
N TYR A 9 -12.60 22.89 11.03
CA TYR A 9 -13.82 22.13 10.75
C TYR A 9 -13.88 20.72 11.37
N LEU A 10 -13.08 20.42 12.36
CA LEU A 10 -13.17 19.16 13.10
C LEU A 10 -14.06 19.35 14.33
N ASP A 11 -15.26 18.76 14.35
CA ASP A 11 -16.07 18.74 15.55
C ASP A 11 -15.45 17.81 16.63
N ILE A 12 -15.92 17.96 17.90
CA ILE A 12 -15.34 17.26 19.05
C ILE A 12 -15.52 15.73 18.92
N GLU A 13 -16.64 15.25 18.41
CA GLU A 13 -16.90 13.83 18.26
C GLU A 13 -15.96 13.21 17.22
N LEU A 14 -15.79 13.87 16.10
CA LEU A 14 -14.82 13.46 15.08
C LEU A 14 -13.40 13.48 15.62
N GLN A 15 -13.01 14.49 16.39
CA GLN A 15 -11.68 14.55 16.99
C GLN A 15 -11.41 13.33 17.88
N ARG A 16 -12.38 12.88 18.67
CA ARG A 16 -12.26 11.65 19.49
C ARG A 16 -12.04 10.40 18.61
N GLU A 17 -12.81 10.28 17.54
CA GLU A 17 -12.69 9.13 16.61
C GLU A 17 -11.32 9.13 15.91
N LEU A 18 -10.86 10.29 15.44
CA LEU A 18 -9.55 10.42 14.79
C LEU A 18 -8.40 10.12 15.77
N VAL A 19 -8.49 10.58 17.02
CA VAL A 19 -7.51 10.27 18.07
C VAL A 19 -7.45 8.76 18.31
N SER A 20 -8.59 8.07 18.38
CA SER A 20 -8.63 6.60 18.53
C SER A 20 -7.94 5.90 17.36
N LEU A 21 -8.28 6.25 16.12
CA LEU A 21 -7.66 5.67 14.92
C LEU A 21 -6.14 5.91 14.87
N ILE A 22 -5.71 7.13 15.17
CA ILE A 22 -4.29 7.49 15.20
C ILE A 22 -3.54 6.73 16.29
N SER A 23 -4.16 6.58 17.48
CA SER A 23 -3.56 5.82 18.59
C SER A 23 -3.37 4.35 18.20
N GLU A 24 -4.38 3.72 17.62
CA GLU A 24 -4.30 2.33 17.15
C GLU A 24 -3.24 2.17 16.06
N ILE A 25 -3.19 3.08 15.07
CA ILE A 25 -2.15 3.06 14.03
C ILE A 25 -0.77 3.18 14.66
N SER A 26 -0.60 4.05 15.64
CA SER A 26 0.68 4.26 16.33
C SER A 26 1.11 3.03 17.13
N GLU A 27 0.16 2.33 17.76
CA GLU A 27 0.40 1.06 18.44
C GLU A 27 0.88 -0.01 17.46
N TYR A 28 0.17 -0.20 16.33
CA TYR A 28 0.59 -1.15 15.31
C TYR A 28 1.93 -0.76 14.66
N LYS A 29 2.19 0.52 14.42
CA LYS A 29 3.49 1.02 13.95
C LYS A 29 4.60 0.58 14.90
N GLY A 30 4.42 0.76 16.21
CA GLY A 30 5.38 0.31 17.22
C GLY A 30 5.58 -1.19 17.24
N LYS A 31 4.49 -2.00 17.16
CA LYS A 31 4.55 -3.46 17.07
C LYS A 31 5.34 -3.92 15.84
N ILE A 32 5.06 -3.34 14.66
CA ILE A 32 5.74 -3.68 13.41
C ILE A 32 7.22 -3.34 13.50
N SER A 33 7.60 -2.17 14.02
CA SER A 33 9.00 -1.79 14.23
C SER A 33 9.72 -2.80 15.12
N ALA A 34 9.13 -3.18 16.25
CA ALA A 34 9.70 -4.16 17.17
C ALA A 34 9.86 -5.58 16.54
N TYR A 35 8.93 -5.98 15.66
CA TYR A 35 9.08 -7.23 14.90
C TYR A 35 10.17 -7.14 13.85
N GLN A 36 10.29 -5.99 13.16
CA GLN A 36 11.32 -5.78 12.14
C GLN A 36 12.73 -5.91 12.71
N ASP A 37 12.97 -5.35 13.89
CA ASP A 37 14.25 -5.45 14.59
C ASP A 37 14.59 -6.89 14.99
N ARG A 38 13.57 -7.68 15.38
CA ARG A 38 13.76 -9.05 15.87
C ARG A 38 13.76 -10.11 14.76
N ASN A 39 13.08 -9.88 13.67
CA ASN A 39 12.84 -10.85 12.59
C ASN A 39 13.05 -10.23 11.19
N PRO A 40 14.23 -9.68 10.87
CA PRO A 40 14.49 -8.97 9.61
C PRO A 40 14.25 -9.87 8.39
N ASP A 41 14.49 -11.17 8.48
CA ASP A 41 14.28 -12.11 7.36
C ASP A 41 12.82 -12.23 6.94
N ILE A 42 11.88 -12.13 7.87
CA ILE A 42 10.44 -12.12 7.54
C ILE A 42 10.13 -10.90 6.67
N PHE A 43 10.61 -9.72 7.07
CA PHE A 43 10.38 -8.49 6.34
C PHE A 43 11.09 -8.46 4.97
N ASN A 44 12.30 -8.99 4.87
CA ASN A 44 13.00 -9.16 3.59
C ASN A 44 12.21 -10.08 2.63
N ASN A 45 11.58 -11.13 3.15
CA ASN A 45 10.74 -12.02 2.36
C ASN A 45 9.43 -11.34 1.94
N LEU A 46 8.79 -10.58 2.84
CA LEU A 46 7.59 -9.81 2.52
C LEU A 46 7.88 -8.80 1.41
N GLU A 47 8.95 -8.03 1.50
CA GLU A 47 9.34 -7.05 0.49
C GLU A 47 9.52 -7.70 -0.90
N LYS A 48 10.13 -8.87 -0.97
CA LYS A 48 10.28 -9.64 -2.22
C LYS A 48 8.93 -10.12 -2.80
N THR A 49 7.90 -10.26 -1.98
CA THR A 49 6.57 -10.73 -2.45
C THR A 49 5.65 -9.59 -2.89
N ILE A 50 5.96 -8.34 -2.58
CA ILE A 50 5.15 -7.18 -2.93
C ILE A 50 4.85 -7.06 -4.43
N PRO A 51 5.79 -7.27 -5.37
CA PRO A 51 5.48 -7.27 -6.79
C PRO A 51 4.36 -8.27 -7.17
N LEU A 52 4.31 -9.43 -6.51
CA LEU A 52 3.24 -10.43 -6.73
C LEU A 52 1.88 -9.94 -6.22
N HIS A 53 1.87 -9.16 -5.13
CA HIS A 53 0.64 -8.56 -4.60
C HIS A 53 0.10 -7.49 -5.55
N TYR A 54 0.96 -6.67 -6.15
CA TYR A 54 0.56 -5.72 -7.20
C TYR A 54 -0.05 -6.46 -8.39
N ILE A 55 0.59 -7.53 -8.88
CA ILE A 55 0.06 -8.36 -9.98
C ILE A 55 -1.37 -8.83 -9.69
N LYS A 56 -1.63 -9.34 -8.48
CA LYS A 56 -2.95 -9.85 -8.10
C LYS A 56 -4.03 -8.76 -8.02
N ASN A 57 -3.66 -7.57 -7.58
CA ASN A 57 -4.61 -6.50 -7.31
C ASN A 57 -4.73 -5.50 -8.47
N PHE A 58 -3.80 -5.51 -9.42
CA PHE A 58 -3.72 -4.50 -10.48
C PHE A 58 -5.02 -4.38 -11.29
N ASN A 59 -5.51 -5.49 -11.86
CA ASN A 59 -6.74 -5.51 -12.66
C ASN A 59 -7.99 -5.13 -11.84
N THR A 60 -7.92 -5.22 -10.52
CA THR A 60 -9.04 -4.85 -9.63
C THR A 60 -9.05 -3.38 -9.26
N VAL A 61 -7.90 -2.73 -9.27
CA VAL A 61 -7.74 -1.30 -8.91
C VAL A 61 -7.97 -0.40 -10.13
N PHE A 62 -7.54 -0.83 -11.30
CA PHE A 62 -7.69 -0.10 -12.54
C PHE A 62 -8.67 -0.83 -13.45
N MET A 63 -9.98 -0.50 -13.31
CA MET A 63 -11.08 -1.17 -14.04
C MET A 63 -10.96 -1.09 -15.57
N ASP A 64 -10.16 -0.18 -16.08
CA ASP A 64 -9.97 0.06 -17.52
C ASP A 64 -8.87 -0.81 -18.15
N VAL A 65 -8.24 -1.71 -17.33
CA VAL A 65 -7.08 -2.48 -17.77
C VAL A 65 -7.31 -3.96 -17.47
N ASN A 66 -7.22 -4.79 -18.49
CA ASN A 66 -7.38 -6.24 -18.38
C ASN A 66 -6.16 -6.97 -18.97
N VAL A 67 -5.10 -7.10 -18.18
CA VAL A 67 -3.90 -7.86 -18.55
C VAL A 67 -3.91 -9.22 -17.86
N PRO A 68 -3.73 -10.34 -18.59
CA PRO A 68 -3.70 -11.68 -18.00
C PRO A 68 -2.61 -11.83 -16.94
N ASN A 69 -2.89 -12.54 -15.84
CA ASN A 69 -1.94 -12.71 -14.72
C ASN A 69 -0.57 -13.30 -15.15
N LYS A 70 -0.54 -14.15 -16.16
CA LYS A 70 0.72 -14.68 -16.71
C LYS A 70 1.56 -13.52 -17.27
N ARG A 71 0.91 -12.67 -18.07
CA ARG A 71 1.58 -11.55 -18.72
C ARG A 71 2.00 -10.48 -17.72
N LEU A 72 1.20 -10.22 -16.68
CA LEU A 72 1.58 -9.35 -15.55
C LEU A 72 2.87 -9.83 -14.88
N LYS A 73 3.01 -11.14 -14.66
CA LYS A 73 4.26 -11.72 -14.11
C LYS A 73 5.45 -11.48 -15.03
N GLU A 74 5.27 -11.67 -16.33
CA GLU A 74 6.33 -11.44 -17.31
C GLU A 74 6.79 -9.97 -17.32
N LEU A 75 5.84 -9.03 -17.29
CA LEU A 75 6.14 -7.59 -17.25
C LEU A 75 6.84 -7.14 -15.97
N ILE A 76 6.37 -7.62 -14.81
CA ILE A 76 6.81 -7.10 -13.50
C ILE A 76 8.02 -7.86 -12.97
N LEU A 77 8.05 -9.21 -13.11
CA LEU A 77 9.11 -10.03 -12.53
C LEU A 77 10.24 -10.34 -13.51
N ASN A 78 9.92 -10.46 -14.80
CA ASN A 78 10.89 -10.80 -15.84
C ASN A 78 11.33 -9.57 -16.64
N GLU A 79 10.85 -8.38 -16.28
CA GLU A 79 11.18 -7.10 -16.93
C GLU A 79 10.97 -7.13 -18.46
N MET A 80 9.96 -7.87 -18.92
CA MET A 80 9.65 -7.91 -20.35
C MET A 80 8.99 -6.59 -20.78
N LEU A 81 9.30 -6.15 -21.98
CA LEU A 81 8.72 -4.93 -22.55
C LEU A 81 7.22 -5.09 -22.82
N PRO A 82 6.42 -4.04 -22.55
CA PRO A 82 5.00 -4.01 -22.88
C PRO A 82 4.77 -4.05 -24.40
N LYS A 83 3.62 -4.59 -24.81
CA LYS A 83 3.22 -4.74 -26.23
C LYS A 83 1.88 -4.07 -26.54
N THR A 84 1.11 -3.71 -25.53
CA THR A 84 -0.19 -3.03 -25.66
C THR A 84 -0.25 -1.83 -24.73
N ILE A 85 -1.19 -0.92 -24.98
CA ILE A 85 -1.41 0.28 -24.14
C ILE A 85 -1.78 -0.13 -22.71
N GLU A 86 -2.52 -1.21 -22.52
CA GLU A 86 -2.88 -1.74 -21.22
C GLU A 86 -1.64 -2.27 -20.47
N GLU A 87 -0.75 -2.96 -21.19
CA GLU A 87 0.53 -3.42 -20.63
C GLU A 87 1.45 -2.26 -20.26
N ASP A 88 1.50 -1.20 -21.08
CA ASP A 88 2.22 0.03 -20.77
C ASP A 88 1.67 0.68 -19.49
N ALA A 89 0.34 0.73 -19.34
CA ALA A 89 -0.30 1.29 -18.15
C ALA A 89 0.15 0.58 -16.87
N VAL A 90 0.19 -0.76 -16.92
CA VAL A 90 0.66 -1.60 -15.80
C VAL A 90 2.13 -1.35 -15.52
N TYR A 91 2.95 -1.44 -16.56
CA TYR A 91 4.39 -1.33 -16.46
C TYR A 91 4.82 0.03 -15.92
N CYS A 92 4.27 1.11 -16.47
CA CYS A 92 4.59 2.48 -16.03
C CYS A 92 4.14 2.74 -14.58
N TYR A 93 2.95 2.26 -14.18
CA TYR A 93 2.51 2.38 -12.80
C TYR A 93 3.45 1.64 -11.84
N TYR A 94 3.81 0.40 -12.16
CA TYR A 94 4.73 -0.39 -11.34
C TYR A 94 6.13 0.25 -11.28
N GLN A 95 6.63 0.79 -12.39
CA GLN A 95 7.92 1.49 -12.41
C GLN A 95 7.89 2.75 -11.54
N ALA A 96 6.84 3.56 -11.61
CA ALA A 96 6.68 4.74 -10.78
C ALA A 96 6.58 4.39 -9.27
N MET A 97 5.86 3.32 -8.93
CA MET A 97 5.78 2.80 -7.56
C MET A 97 7.14 2.30 -7.06
N SER A 98 7.85 1.52 -7.90
CA SER A 98 9.19 1.00 -7.58
C SER A 98 10.22 2.14 -7.42
N LEU A 99 10.12 3.18 -8.25
CA LEU A 99 10.95 4.39 -8.14
C LEU A 99 10.77 5.06 -6.78
N VAL A 100 9.50 5.25 -6.37
CA VAL A 100 9.18 5.84 -5.05
C VAL A 100 9.74 4.96 -3.95
N GLN A 101 9.50 3.66 -3.96
CA GLN A 101 9.97 2.75 -2.91
C GLN A 101 11.50 2.75 -2.77
N LYS A 102 12.22 2.79 -3.89
CA LYS A 102 13.69 2.75 -3.89
C LYS A 102 14.34 4.10 -3.60
N LYS A 103 13.73 5.20 -4.05
CA LYS A 103 14.36 6.53 -4.05
C LYS A 103 13.62 7.62 -3.27
N PHE A 104 12.62 7.28 -2.43
CA PHE A 104 11.79 8.27 -1.72
C PHE A 104 12.62 9.30 -0.94
N HIS A 105 13.77 8.91 -0.38
CA HIS A 105 14.66 9.85 0.33
C HIS A 105 15.10 11.03 -0.56
N ASN A 106 15.39 10.73 -1.83
CA ASN A 106 15.92 11.69 -2.81
C ASN A 106 14.82 12.40 -3.62
N LEU A 107 13.54 12.03 -3.44
CA LEU A 107 12.41 12.66 -4.12
C LEU A 107 11.85 13.78 -3.24
N PRO A 108 12.08 15.07 -3.53
CA PRO A 108 11.46 16.15 -2.77
C PRO A 108 9.95 16.21 -3.02
N VAL A 109 9.17 16.71 -2.08
CA VAL A 109 7.74 16.99 -2.31
C VAL A 109 7.63 18.38 -2.91
N ASN A 110 7.62 18.45 -4.24
CA ASN A 110 7.53 19.70 -5.00
C ASN A 110 6.80 19.48 -6.34
N SER A 111 6.58 20.57 -7.07
CA SER A 111 5.90 20.55 -8.38
C SER A 111 6.62 19.68 -9.41
N GLU A 112 7.92 19.73 -9.42
CA GLU A 112 8.78 19.03 -10.38
C GLU A 112 8.69 17.51 -10.19
N THR A 113 8.76 17.03 -8.95
CA THR A 113 8.57 15.61 -8.62
C THR A 113 7.17 15.13 -8.99
N ILE A 114 6.14 15.94 -8.76
CA ILE A 114 4.76 15.61 -9.14
C ILE A 114 4.64 15.47 -10.65
N GLN A 115 5.26 16.37 -11.43
CA GLN A 115 5.27 16.29 -12.88
C GLN A 115 6.09 15.11 -13.40
N GLU A 116 7.24 14.82 -12.78
CA GLU A 116 8.06 13.67 -13.13
C GLU A 116 7.33 12.34 -12.89
N LEU A 117 6.70 12.18 -11.73
CA LEU A 117 5.89 11.01 -11.44
C LEU A 117 4.69 10.88 -12.39
N HIS A 118 4.07 11.99 -12.76
CA HIS A 118 3.01 12.00 -13.78
C HIS A 118 3.54 11.61 -15.16
N PHE A 119 4.71 12.09 -15.55
CA PHE A 119 5.38 11.67 -16.79
C PHE A 119 5.58 10.14 -16.81
N GLN A 120 6.14 9.59 -15.74
CA GLN A 120 6.36 8.15 -15.63
C GLN A 120 5.07 7.34 -15.80
N LEU A 121 3.93 7.89 -15.36
CA LEU A 121 2.64 7.20 -15.41
C LEU A 121 1.98 7.19 -16.77
N ILE A 122 2.14 8.22 -17.61
CA ILE A 122 1.29 8.40 -18.80
C ILE A 122 2.04 8.71 -20.09
N HIS A 123 3.38 8.75 -20.10
CA HIS A 123 4.16 9.08 -21.31
C HIS A 123 3.87 8.16 -22.50
N TYR A 124 3.34 6.96 -22.26
CA TYR A 124 2.93 6.00 -23.27
C TYR A 124 1.58 6.34 -23.93
N ILE A 125 0.74 7.19 -23.28
CA ILE A 125 -0.59 7.56 -23.80
C ILE A 125 -0.53 8.83 -24.62
N THR A 126 0.28 9.82 -24.18
CA THR A 126 0.24 11.18 -24.74
C THR A 126 1.59 11.88 -24.63
N SER A 127 1.87 12.73 -25.62
CA SER A 127 3.02 13.65 -25.57
C SER A 127 2.84 14.80 -24.57
N ASP A 128 1.60 15.08 -24.14
CA ASP A 128 1.27 16.13 -23.16
C ASP A 128 1.51 15.68 -21.70
N CYS A 129 2.26 14.59 -21.49
CA CYS A 129 2.64 14.11 -20.17
C CYS A 129 3.46 15.18 -19.41
N ALA A 130 3.28 15.23 -18.10
CA ALA A 130 3.85 16.25 -17.20
C ALA A 130 3.37 17.70 -17.42
N MET A 131 2.53 17.96 -18.40
CA MET A 131 1.95 19.29 -18.61
C MET A 131 0.71 19.49 -17.73
N TRP A 132 0.59 20.68 -17.17
CA TRP A 132 -0.60 21.04 -16.41
C TRP A 132 -1.85 21.00 -17.30
N ARG A 133 -2.98 20.69 -16.69
CA ARG A 133 -4.28 20.59 -17.33
C ARG A 133 -4.60 21.82 -18.21
N LYS A 134 -4.96 21.54 -19.45
CA LYS A 134 -5.34 22.57 -20.43
C LYS A 134 -6.84 22.85 -20.44
N LYS A 135 -7.66 21.83 -20.12
CA LYS A 135 -9.12 21.92 -20.15
C LYS A 135 -9.67 22.37 -18.80
N GLN A 136 -10.67 23.21 -18.81
CA GLN A 136 -11.49 23.53 -17.64
C GLN A 136 -12.75 22.68 -17.68
N PHE A 137 -13.05 21.97 -16.62
CA PHE A 137 -14.25 21.14 -16.51
C PHE A 137 -14.84 21.18 -15.11
N ILE A 138 -16.05 20.67 -14.99
CA ILE A 138 -16.75 20.44 -13.74
C ILE A 138 -16.66 18.94 -13.48
N VAL A 139 -16.27 18.54 -12.27
CA VAL A 139 -16.29 17.14 -11.87
C VAL A 139 -17.70 16.82 -11.36
N PRO A 140 -18.48 16.02 -12.10
CA PRO A 140 -19.82 15.64 -11.68
C PRO A 140 -19.75 14.69 -10.49
N GLY A 141 -20.77 14.73 -9.64
CA GLY A 141 -21.01 13.64 -8.69
C GLY A 141 -21.34 12.35 -9.42
N VAL A 142 -20.90 11.22 -8.91
CA VAL A 142 -21.15 9.92 -9.52
C VAL A 142 -22.47 9.35 -9.00
N PRO A 143 -23.48 9.12 -9.87
CA PRO A 143 -24.79 8.62 -9.45
C PRO A 143 -24.73 7.29 -8.69
N GLU A 144 -23.79 6.42 -9.07
CA GLU A 144 -23.54 5.11 -8.44
C GLU A 144 -23.19 5.19 -6.94
N TYR A 145 -22.74 6.38 -6.49
CA TYR A 145 -22.39 6.64 -5.10
C TYR A 145 -23.47 7.48 -4.37
N GLY A 146 -24.68 7.56 -4.91
CA GLY A 146 -25.82 8.25 -4.29
C GLY A 146 -25.82 9.77 -4.42
N MET A 147 -25.02 10.34 -5.33
CA MET A 147 -24.81 11.79 -5.46
C MET A 147 -25.38 12.35 -6.78
N HIS A 148 -26.70 12.46 -6.85
CA HIS A 148 -27.41 12.80 -8.07
C HIS A 148 -27.34 14.29 -8.51
N SER A 149 -26.82 15.21 -7.71
CA SER A 149 -26.93 16.66 -8.03
C SER A 149 -25.75 17.55 -7.66
N SER A 150 -24.71 17.02 -7.02
CA SER A 150 -23.55 17.82 -6.62
C SER A 150 -22.39 17.68 -7.59
N SER A 151 -21.68 18.76 -7.78
CA SER A 151 -20.47 18.81 -8.60
C SER A 151 -19.49 19.77 -7.95
N TYR A 152 -18.19 19.57 -8.17
CA TYR A 152 -17.22 20.58 -7.76
C TYR A 152 -16.42 21.09 -8.96
N ARG A 153 -15.92 22.33 -8.85
CA ARG A 153 -15.03 22.93 -9.85
C ARG A 153 -13.61 22.82 -9.34
N PRO A 154 -12.72 22.15 -10.08
CA PRO A 154 -11.30 22.21 -9.81
C PRO A 154 -10.76 23.63 -9.94
N VAL A 155 -9.55 23.86 -9.44
CA VAL A 155 -8.82 25.12 -9.58
C VAL A 155 -8.80 25.56 -11.06
N ALA A 156 -8.94 26.87 -11.31
CA ALA A 156 -8.79 27.41 -12.65
C ALA A 156 -7.39 27.05 -13.20
N ARG A 157 -7.34 26.67 -14.49
CA ARG A 157 -6.12 26.14 -15.12
C ARG A 157 -4.90 27.06 -14.96
N GLU A 158 -5.13 28.37 -15.02
CA GLU A 158 -4.10 29.40 -14.89
C GLU A 158 -3.46 29.41 -13.50
N LEU A 159 -4.19 28.96 -12.48
CA LEU A 159 -3.75 28.94 -11.08
C LEU A 159 -3.15 27.58 -10.66
N ILE A 160 -3.19 26.56 -11.51
CA ILE A 160 -2.69 25.23 -11.17
C ILE A 160 -1.22 25.25 -10.76
N PRO A 161 -0.28 25.81 -11.53
CA PRO A 161 1.14 25.79 -11.16
C PRO A 161 1.38 26.39 -9.79
N GLN A 162 0.76 27.54 -9.52
CA GLN A 162 0.88 28.21 -8.23
C GLN A 162 0.23 27.42 -7.10
N SER A 163 -0.93 26.80 -7.34
CA SER A 163 -1.66 26.04 -6.33
C SER A 163 -0.87 24.76 -5.93
N VAL A 164 -0.30 24.03 -6.90
CA VAL A 164 0.53 22.85 -6.61
C VAL A 164 1.78 23.25 -5.86
N LYS A 165 2.46 24.32 -6.27
CA LYS A 165 3.63 24.84 -5.58
C LYS A 165 3.32 25.19 -4.13
N GLN A 166 2.26 25.95 -3.88
CA GLN A 166 1.83 26.34 -2.52
C GLN A 166 1.44 25.14 -1.67
N LEU A 167 0.73 24.16 -2.25
CA LEU A 167 0.38 22.91 -1.54
C LEU A 167 1.63 22.19 -1.05
N CYS A 168 2.64 22.04 -1.90
CA CYS A 168 3.89 21.39 -1.54
C CYS A 168 4.68 22.18 -0.48
N GLU A 169 4.80 23.49 -0.64
CA GLU A 169 5.53 24.36 0.30
C GLU A 169 4.90 24.35 1.69
N GLN A 170 3.56 24.48 1.77
CA GLN A 170 2.84 24.43 3.04
C GLN A 170 2.98 23.05 3.71
N TYR A 171 2.81 21.97 2.95
CA TYR A 171 3.00 20.61 3.45
C TYR A 171 4.41 20.43 4.04
N ASN A 172 5.45 20.81 3.31
CA ASN A 172 6.83 20.67 3.76
C ASN A 172 7.12 21.47 5.03
N THR A 173 6.53 22.66 5.15
CA THR A 173 6.66 23.51 6.34
C THR A 173 6.02 22.84 7.55
N LEU A 174 4.77 22.36 7.42
CA LEU A 174 4.04 21.74 8.51
C LEU A 174 4.64 20.41 8.97
N VAL A 175 5.12 19.59 8.03
CA VAL A 175 5.85 18.34 8.37
C VAL A 175 7.13 18.65 9.15
N LYS A 176 7.86 19.71 8.77
CA LYS A 176 9.09 20.12 9.46
C LYS A 176 8.82 20.64 10.88
N ASN A 177 7.75 21.40 11.05
CA ASN A 177 7.38 21.98 12.35
C ASN A 177 6.84 20.93 13.34
N LYS A 178 6.31 19.81 12.85
CA LYS A 178 5.68 18.74 13.65
C LYS A 178 4.45 19.19 14.46
N ASP A 179 3.79 20.26 14.04
CA ASP A 179 2.60 20.80 14.72
C ASP A 179 1.38 19.89 14.53
N PHE A 180 1.37 19.09 13.47
CA PHE A 180 0.27 18.21 13.10
C PHE A 180 0.73 16.77 12.93
N HIS A 181 -0.20 15.83 13.17
CA HIS A 181 0.07 14.44 12.90
C HIS A 181 0.25 14.19 11.40
N SER A 182 1.33 13.49 11.02
CA SER A 182 1.72 13.27 9.61
C SER A 182 0.61 12.67 8.74
N LEU A 183 -0.17 11.72 9.26
CA LEU A 183 -1.28 11.11 8.53
C LEU A 183 -2.41 12.09 8.22
N ILE A 184 -2.67 13.05 9.10
CA ILE A 184 -3.63 14.13 8.85
C ILE A 184 -3.14 15.02 7.72
N LEU A 185 -1.85 15.42 7.77
CA LEU A 185 -1.24 16.24 6.70
C LEU A 185 -1.26 15.52 5.35
N ILE A 186 -0.99 14.20 5.33
CA ILE A 186 -1.08 13.40 4.10
C ILE A 186 -2.51 13.38 3.57
N ALA A 187 -3.50 13.12 4.43
CA ALA A 187 -4.90 13.12 4.03
C ALA A 187 -5.32 14.47 3.44
N GLN A 188 -4.94 15.59 4.09
CA GLN A 188 -5.21 16.94 3.60
C GLN A 188 -4.51 17.21 2.26
N PHE A 189 -3.23 16.82 2.13
CA PHE A 189 -2.49 16.97 0.88
C PHE A 189 -3.22 16.27 -0.29
N ILE A 190 -3.63 15.03 -0.09
CA ILE A 190 -4.29 14.23 -1.12
C ILE A 190 -5.67 14.79 -1.49
N LEU A 191 -6.48 15.25 -0.51
CA LEU A 191 -7.74 15.92 -0.82
C LEU A 191 -7.50 17.17 -1.66
N ASN A 192 -6.57 18.02 -1.25
CA ASN A 192 -6.23 19.25 -1.97
C ASN A 192 -5.70 18.96 -3.37
N PHE A 193 -4.89 17.90 -3.53
CA PHE A 193 -4.43 17.43 -4.84
C PHE A 193 -5.61 17.06 -5.75
N TYR A 194 -6.61 16.33 -5.24
CA TYR A 194 -7.83 16.02 -6.00
C TYR A 194 -8.64 17.28 -6.32
N CYS A 195 -8.74 18.24 -5.40
CA CYS A 195 -9.46 19.49 -5.64
C CYS A 195 -8.75 20.43 -6.63
N ILE A 196 -7.43 20.43 -6.66
CA ILE A 196 -6.63 21.14 -7.68
C ILE A 196 -6.80 20.45 -9.03
N LEU A 197 -6.76 19.12 -9.07
CA LEU A 197 -6.86 18.29 -10.27
C LEU A 197 -5.87 18.75 -11.35
N PRO A 198 -4.57 18.62 -11.12
CA PRO A 198 -3.57 19.35 -11.90
C PRO A 198 -3.38 18.89 -13.34
N PHE A 199 -3.82 17.67 -13.72
CA PHE A 199 -3.61 17.09 -15.03
C PHE A 199 -4.92 16.75 -15.73
N ASP A 200 -4.92 16.66 -17.07
CA ASP A 200 -6.10 16.26 -17.84
C ASP A 200 -6.48 14.79 -17.61
N GLN A 201 -5.50 13.94 -17.29
CA GLN A 201 -5.70 12.51 -16.97
C GLN A 201 -4.60 12.01 -16.02
N GLY A 202 -4.75 10.78 -15.47
CA GLY A 202 -3.73 10.17 -14.61
C GLY A 202 -3.75 10.63 -13.15
N ASN A 203 -4.53 11.63 -12.76
CA ASN A 203 -4.56 12.17 -11.38
C ASN A 203 -4.84 11.09 -10.33
N ARG A 204 -5.75 10.15 -10.61
CA ARG A 204 -6.10 9.06 -9.69
C ARG A 204 -4.89 8.16 -9.39
N ARG A 205 -4.20 7.71 -10.42
CA ARG A 205 -3.01 6.87 -10.30
C ARG A 205 -1.87 7.60 -9.59
N LEU A 206 -1.69 8.87 -9.95
CA LEU A 206 -0.69 9.72 -9.33
C LEU A 206 -0.97 9.96 -7.84
N ALA A 207 -2.23 10.16 -7.45
CA ALA A 207 -2.61 10.30 -6.05
C ALA A 207 -2.19 9.07 -5.21
N PHE A 208 -2.33 7.84 -5.73
CA PHE A 208 -1.88 6.63 -5.05
C PHE A 208 -0.35 6.58 -4.89
N ILE A 209 0.40 7.01 -5.90
CA ILE A 209 1.86 7.12 -5.82
C ILE A 209 2.28 8.20 -4.83
N LEU A 210 1.58 9.34 -4.80
CA LEU A 210 1.84 10.40 -3.84
C LEU A 210 1.54 9.95 -2.40
N ILE A 211 0.47 9.19 -2.17
CA ILE A 211 0.20 8.59 -0.84
C ILE A 211 1.41 7.75 -0.40
N GLN A 212 1.94 6.90 -1.27
CA GLN A 212 3.11 6.09 -0.92
C GLN A 212 4.35 6.94 -0.62
N LEU A 213 4.65 7.93 -1.47
CA LEU A 213 5.79 8.84 -1.25
C LEU A 213 5.69 9.55 0.09
N LEU A 214 4.52 10.13 0.39
CA LEU A 214 4.30 10.88 1.62
C LEU A 214 4.34 10.00 2.87
N LEU A 215 3.76 8.79 2.82
CA LEU A 215 3.85 7.80 3.90
C LEU A 215 5.30 7.41 4.18
N MET A 216 6.10 7.12 3.14
CA MET A 216 7.50 6.75 3.33
C MET A 216 8.34 7.89 3.89
N LYS A 217 8.09 9.14 3.47
CA LYS A 217 8.79 10.33 3.97
C LYS A 217 8.44 10.67 5.42
N THR A 218 7.31 10.17 5.93
CA THR A 218 6.86 10.37 7.31
C THR A 218 7.01 9.10 8.17
N GLU A 219 7.94 8.23 7.79
CA GLU A 219 8.31 7.02 8.53
C GLU A 219 7.20 5.98 8.69
N HIS A 220 6.19 6.01 7.80
CA HIS A 220 5.19 4.95 7.68
C HIS A 220 5.68 3.86 6.73
N THR A 221 6.78 3.17 7.10
CA THR A 221 7.50 2.22 6.24
C THR A 221 6.77 0.90 6.00
N PHE A 222 5.64 0.65 6.68
CA PHE A 222 4.79 -0.53 6.46
C PHE A 222 4.41 -0.70 4.98
N ILE A 223 4.32 0.42 4.25
CA ILE A 223 3.97 0.44 2.83
C ILE A 223 4.98 -0.31 1.93
N LYS A 224 6.19 -0.61 2.43
CA LYS A 224 7.14 -1.49 1.74
C LYS A 224 6.70 -2.96 1.72
N TYR A 225 5.82 -3.34 2.64
CA TYR A 225 5.41 -4.72 2.90
C TYR A 225 3.95 -4.98 2.57
N VAL A 226 3.23 -3.95 2.11
CA VAL A 226 1.79 -3.99 1.88
C VAL A 226 1.43 -3.29 0.57
N CYS A 227 0.55 -3.91 -0.22
CA CYS A 227 -0.05 -3.27 -1.38
C CYS A 227 -1.30 -2.50 -0.94
N LEU A 228 -1.18 -1.16 -0.81
CA LEU A 228 -2.26 -0.29 -0.31
C LEU A 228 -3.48 -0.30 -1.24
N ASP A 229 -3.26 -0.50 -2.54
CA ASP A 229 -4.31 -0.56 -3.56
C ASP A 229 -5.41 -1.59 -3.22
N LYS A 230 -5.05 -2.71 -2.58
CA LYS A 230 -5.98 -3.72 -2.10
C LYS A 230 -7.04 -3.14 -1.14
N TYR A 231 -6.61 -2.30 -0.21
CA TYR A 231 -7.49 -1.71 0.82
C TYR A 231 -8.32 -0.56 0.25
N ILE A 232 -7.73 0.24 -0.63
CA ILE A 232 -8.44 1.28 -1.37
C ILE A 232 -9.56 0.62 -2.20
N LYS A 233 -9.27 -0.48 -2.90
CA LYS A 233 -10.28 -1.23 -3.67
C LYS A 233 -11.38 -1.80 -2.78
N LYS A 234 -11.03 -2.37 -1.63
CA LYS A 234 -12.01 -2.88 -0.64
C LYS A 234 -13.00 -1.80 -0.22
N HIS A 235 -12.56 -0.56 -0.10
CA HIS A 235 -13.34 0.60 0.30
C HIS A 235 -13.67 1.56 -0.85
N GLU A 236 -13.57 1.13 -2.10
CA GLU A 236 -13.56 2.00 -3.29
C GLU A 236 -14.74 3.00 -3.31
N SER A 237 -15.97 2.54 -3.12
CA SER A 237 -17.14 3.41 -3.10
C SER A 237 -17.02 4.48 -2.00
N LYS A 238 -16.71 4.06 -0.75
CA LYS A 238 -16.55 4.98 0.38
C LYS A 238 -15.36 5.93 0.17
N TYR A 239 -14.29 5.46 -0.46
CA TYR A 239 -13.10 6.26 -0.75
C TYR A 239 -13.45 7.45 -1.66
N TYR A 240 -14.08 7.19 -2.81
CA TYR A 240 -14.44 8.28 -3.75
C TYR A 240 -15.60 9.12 -3.25
N ASP A 241 -16.60 8.54 -2.60
CA ASP A 241 -17.69 9.26 -1.97
C ASP A 241 -17.18 10.25 -0.91
N SER A 242 -16.24 9.82 -0.07
CA SER A 242 -15.65 10.67 0.97
C SER A 242 -14.82 11.82 0.40
N ILE A 243 -14.03 11.57 -0.64
CA ILE A 243 -13.29 12.63 -1.36
C ILE A 243 -14.28 13.63 -1.93
N PHE A 244 -15.33 13.17 -2.61
CA PHE A 244 -16.32 14.02 -3.21
C PHE A 244 -17.04 14.87 -2.15
N LYS A 245 -17.57 14.26 -1.09
CA LYS A 245 -18.24 14.98 0.02
C LYS A 245 -17.32 16.01 0.64
N SER A 246 -16.06 15.67 0.81
CA SER A 246 -15.07 16.59 1.36
C SER A 246 -14.61 17.68 0.39
N SER A 247 -14.90 17.54 -0.92
CA SER A 247 -14.59 18.55 -1.93
C SER A 247 -15.71 19.58 -2.11
N VAL A 248 -16.92 19.33 -1.59
CA VAL A 248 -18.03 20.26 -1.67
C VAL A 248 -17.66 21.56 -0.94
N ASN A 249 -17.90 22.70 -1.56
CA ASN A 249 -17.53 24.03 -1.04
C ASN A 249 -16.03 24.25 -0.79
N TRP A 250 -15.16 23.37 -1.31
CA TRP A 250 -13.71 23.53 -1.15
C TRP A 250 -13.21 24.88 -1.63
N TYR A 251 -13.75 25.39 -2.75
CA TYR A 251 -13.35 26.67 -3.33
C TYR A 251 -13.64 27.86 -2.40
N CYS A 252 -14.75 27.81 -1.66
CA CYS A 252 -15.18 28.82 -0.71
C CYS A 252 -14.64 28.60 0.71
N ARG A 253 -13.76 27.64 0.92
CA ARG A 253 -13.23 27.26 2.24
C ARG A 253 -14.31 26.80 3.25
N GLY A 254 -15.45 26.32 2.75
CA GLY A 254 -16.56 25.80 3.55
C GLY A 254 -16.67 24.27 3.48
N HIS A 255 -15.62 23.56 3.05
CA HIS A 255 -15.59 22.12 2.91
C HIS A 255 -15.36 21.42 4.26
N ASN A 256 -15.87 20.20 4.39
CA ASN A 256 -15.67 19.35 5.55
C ASN A 256 -14.75 18.17 5.20
N ILE A 257 -13.53 18.20 5.69
CA ILE A 257 -12.50 17.19 5.42
C ILE A 257 -12.70 15.87 6.17
N SER A 258 -13.58 15.87 7.18
CA SER A 258 -13.76 14.75 8.11
C SER A 258 -14.11 13.42 7.44
N PHE A 259 -14.99 13.47 6.43
CA PHE A 259 -15.38 12.28 5.69
C PHE A 259 -14.18 11.55 5.07
N TRP A 260 -13.26 12.34 4.49
CA TRP A 260 -12.07 11.82 3.84
C TRP A 260 -11.02 11.34 4.85
N ILE A 261 -10.68 12.13 5.86
CA ILE A 261 -9.68 11.75 6.87
C ILE A 261 -10.05 10.42 7.52
N LYS A 262 -11.32 10.24 7.89
CA LYS A 262 -11.80 9.00 8.52
C LYS A 262 -11.56 7.77 7.65
N ILE A 263 -11.95 7.81 6.39
CA ILE A 263 -11.75 6.69 5.46
C ILE A 263 -10.26 6.46 5.19
N PHE A 264 -9.47 7.52 5.02
CA PHE A 264 -8.04 7.42 4.83
C PHE A 264 -7.36 6.71 6.01
N LEU A 265 -7.63 7.13 7.25
CA LEU A 265 -7.07 6.51 8.46
C LEU A 265 -7.55 5.08 8.64
N THR A 266 -8.82 4.77 8.33
CA THR A 266 -9.35 3.40 8.37
C THR A 266 -8.57 2.48 7.42
N ILE A 267 -8.30 2.92 6.20
CA ILE A 267 -7.51 2.18 5.21
C ILE A 267 -6.08 1.92 5.72
N ILE A 268 -5.44 2.93 6.29
CA ILE A 268 -4.10 2.81 6.86
C ILE A 268 -4.08 1.85 8.06
N LEU A 269 -5.07 1.93 8.94
CA LEU A 269 -5.20 1.03 10.09
C LEU A 269 -5.35 -0.43 9.64
N GLU A 270 -6.27 -0.70 8.71
CA GLU A 270 -6.47 -2.06 8.18
C GLU A 270 -5.18 -2.62 7.56
N ALA A 271 -4.43 -1.79 6.84
CA ALA A 271 -3.17 -2.20 6.25
C ALA A 271 -2.11 -2.56 7.30
N TYR A 272 -2.03 -1.81 8.40
CA TYR A 272 -1.17 -2.15 9.54
C TYR A 272 -1.62 -3.42 10.26
N GLN A 273 -2.93 -3.61 10.46
CA GLN A 273 -3.50 -4.80 11.10
C GLN A 273 -3.21 -6.07 10.30
N ASP A 274 -3.43 -6.04 8.99
CA ASP A 274 -3.14 -7.18 8.09
C ASP A 274 -1.63 -7.52 8.09
N LEU A 275 -0.76 -6.51 8.06
CA LEU A 275 0.67 -6.72 8.14
C LEU A 275 1.06 -7.36 9.47
N HIS A 276 0.51 -6.87 10.58
CA HIS A 276 0.74 -7.43 11.92
C HIS A 276 0.36 -8.92 11.97
N LEU A 277 -0.83 -9.27 11.49
CA LEU A 277 -1.29 -10.67 11.43
C LEU A 277 -0.38 -11.52 10.54
N THR A 278 0.01 -11.01 9.37
CA THR A 278 0.92 -11.71 8.45
C THR A 278 2.28 -12.01 9.08
N VAL A 279 2.83 -11.05 9.81
CA VAL A 279 4.10 -11.21 10.53
C VAL A 279 3.94 -12.21 11.68
N GLN A 280 2.88 -12.12 12.48
CA GLN A 280 2.60 -13.07 13.57
C GLN A 280 2.46 -14.49 13.03
N ASP A 281 1.69 -14.69 11.95
CA ASP A 281 1.55 -16.01 11.32
C ASP A 281 2.90 -16.55 10.83
N SER A 282 3.76 -15.69 10.29
CA SER A 282 5.10 -16.08 9.84
C SER A 282 5.96 -16.51 11.02
N ILE A 283 5.98 -15.73 12.10
CA ILE A 283 6.69 -16.08 13.35
C ILE A 283 6.17 -17.40 13.91
N CYS A 284 4.85 -17.59 13.95
CA CYS A 284 4.25 -18.84 14.44
C CYS A 284 4.62 -20.05 13.56
N ARG A 285 4.72 -19.86 12.23
CA ARG A 285 5.16 -20.93 11.31
C ARG A 285 6.61 -21.28 11.52
N ASP A 286 7.49 -20.30 11.61
CA ASP A 286 8.92 -20.49 11.84
C ASP A 286 9.16 -21.19 13.19
N THR A 287 8.44 -20.80 14.23
CA THR A 287 8.49 -21.46 15.54
C THR A 287 8.06 -22.93 15.44
N LYS A 288 7.02 -23.26 14.69
CA LYS A 288 6.58 -24.65 14.46
C LYS A 288 7.60 -25.46 13.67
N ILE A 289 8.17 -24.89 12.62
CA ILE A 289 9.22 -25.51 11.81
C ILE A 289 10.49 -25.72 12.64
N GLU A 290 10.86 -24.74 13.46
CA GLU A 290 12.02 -24.82 14.33
C GLU A 290 11.84 -25.88 15.43
N ARG A 291 10.65 -26.03 15.99
CA ARG A 291 10.31 -27.13 16.92
C ARG A 291 10.45 -28.48 16.24
N ILE A 292 9.97 -28.65 15.00
CA ILE A 292 10.16 -29.90 14.22
C ILE A 292 11.64 -30.10 13.94
N LYS A 293 12.41 -29.10 13.56
CA LYS A 293 13.86 -29.18 13.35
C LYS A 293 14.60 -29.61 14.60
N ASN A 294 14.29 -29.02 15.75
CA ASN A 294 14.87 -29.34 17.02
C ASN A 294 14.54 -30.78 17.49
N TYR A 295 13.32 -31.27 17.19
CA TYR A 295 12.96 -32.66 17.37
C TYR A 295 13.88 -33.58 16.56
N ILE A 296 14.03 -33.30 15.26
CA ILE A 296 14.84 -34.08 14.33
C ILE A 296 16.31 -34.13 14.76
N ILE A 297 16.88 -32.97 15.17
CA ILE A 297 18.27 -32.87 15.62
C ILE A 297 18.54 -33.80 16.83
N ARG A 298 17.55 -34.01 17.70
CA ARG A 298 17.66 -34.86 18.88
C ARG A 298 17.45 -36.33 18.59
N GLN A 299 16.95 -36.72 17.41
CA GLN A 299 16.71 -38.13 17.05
C GLN A 299 18.02 -38.84 16.69
N LYS A 300 18.25 -39.96 17.34
CA LYS A 300 19.34 -40.90 17.01
C LYS A 300 18.84 -42.15 16.29
N LYS A 301 17.52 -42.36 16.23
CA LYS A 301 16.85 -43.49 15.57
C LYS A 301 15.92 -42.99 14.48
N PRO A 302 15.54 -43.85 13.50
CA PRO A 302 14.52 -43.48 12.54
C PRO A 302 13.22 -43.04 13.22
N PHE A 303 12.55 -42.02 12.66
CA PHE A 303 11.31 -41.44 13.19
C PHE A 303 10.25 -41.30 12.09
N THR A 304 8.99 -41.27 12.49
CA THR A 304 7.82 -41.10 11.63
C THR A 304 7.18 -39.73 11.81
N LYS A 305 6.24 -39.37 10.94
CA LYS A 305 5.38 -38.18 11.14
C LYS A 305 4.58 -38.27 12.43
N GLU A 306 4.13 -39.47 12.77
CA GLU A 306 3.33 -39.73 13.97
C GLU A 306 4.13 -39.43 15.23
N ASN A 307 5.40 -39.81 15.27
CA ASN A 307 6.29 -39.47 16.38
C ASN A 307 6.43 -37.94 16.59
N ILE A 308 6.49 -37.16 15.50
CA ILE A 308 6.51 -35.69 15.61
C ILE A 308 5.17 -35.18 16.14
N ARG A 309 4.06 -35.74 15.64
CA ARG A 309 2.70 -35.35 16.03
C ARG A 309 2.40 -35.68 17.50
N ASP A 310 2.88 -36.81 18.00
CA ASP A 310 2.75 -37.21 19.41
C ASP A 310 3.43 -36.18 20.34
N VAL A 311 4.58 -35.66 19.92
CA VAL A 311 5.31 -34.64 20.68
C VAL A 311 4.72 -33.24 20.50
N TYR A 312 4.16 -32.93 19.32
CA TYR A 312 3.61 -31.61 18.96
C TYR A 312 2.20 -31.74 18.39
N PRO A 313 1.18 -32.06 19.20
CA PRO A 313 -0.18 -32.25 18.73
C PRO A 313 -0.85 -30.96 18.16
N ASP A 314 -0.28 -29.78 18.50
CA ASP A 314 -0.70 -28.46 17.98
C ASP A 314 -0.22 -28.16 16.57
N ILE A 315 0.67 -29.00 15.99
CA ILE A 315 1.18 -28.80 14.62
C ILE A 315 0.39 -29.66 13.64
N ALA A 316 -0.25 -29.00 12.67
CA ALA A 316 -1.00 -29.69 11.64
C ALA A 316 -0.11 -30.64 10.80
N GLU A 317 -0.64 -31.81 10.42
CA GLU A 317 0.07 -32.83 9.64
C GLU A 317 0.61 -32.29 8.31
N SER A 318 -0.13 -31.38 7.68
CA SER A 318 0.31 -30.70 6.45
C SER A 318 1.59 -29.86 6.69
N THR A 319 1.72 -29.23 7.84
CA THR A 319 2.91 -28.46 8.23
C THR A 319 4.10 -29.39 8.47
N ILE A 320 3.89 -30.51 9.18
CA ILE A 320 4.91 -31.54 9.39
C ILE A 320 5.40 -32.09 8.04
N SER A 321 4.46 -32.42 7.14
CA SER A 321 4.80 -32.95 5.82
C SER A 321 5.63 -31.98 4.97
N LYS A 322 5.27 -30.70 4.97
CA LYS A 322 6.02 -29.64 4.27
C LYS A 322 7.41 -29.42 4.87
N ALA A 323 7.52 -29.43 6.21
CA ALA A 323 8.81 -29.31 6.89
C ALA A 323 9.75 -30.48 6.57
N LEU A 324 9.25 -31.72 6.62
CA LEU A 324 10.04 -32.90 6.28
C LEU A 324 10.51 -32.89 4.81
N ALA A 325 9.65 -32.49 3.88
CA ALA A 325 10.03 -32.35 2.47
C ALA A 325 11.13 -31.30 2.29
N SER A 326 11.01 -30.15 2.96
CA SER A 326 12.03 -29.09 2.95
C SER A 326 13.35 -29.56 3.57
N PHE A 327 13.33 -30.22 4.73
CA PHE A 327 14.54 -30.73 5.37
C PHE A 327 15.21 -31.85 4.55
N GLN A 328 14.44 -32.64 3.85
CA GLN A 328 14.96 -33.65 2.93
C GLN A 328 15.63 -33.02 1.71
N SER A 329 15.04 -31.96 1.12
CA SER A 329 15.64 -31.22 0.00
C SER A 329 16.95 -30.50 0.41
N LEU A 330 17.04 -30.07 1.67
CA LEU A 330 18.25 -29.46 2.23
C LEU A 330 19.31 -30.50 2.68
N GLY A 331 19.04 -31.78 2.51
CA GLY A 331 19.97 -32.85 2.90
C GLY A 331 20.13 -33.06 4.42
N LEU A 332 19.25 -32.48 5.23
CA LEU A 332 19.29 -32.62 6.72
C LEU A 332 18.75 -33.96 7.19
N ILE A 333 17.85 -34.55 6.39
CA ILE A 333 17.27 -35.89 6.66
C ILE A 333 17.21 -36.67 5.35
N LYS A 334 17.19 -38.00 5.50
CA LYS A 334 16.96 -38.94 4.38
C LYS A 334 15.82 -39.89 4.71
N LEU A 335 15.13 -40.34 3.68
CA LEU A 335 14.06 -41.32 3.78
C LEU A 335 14.69 -42.69 4.05
N ALA A 336 14.35 -43.29 5.18
CA ALA A 336 14.84 -44.62 5.57
C ALA A 336 13.92 -45.74 5.08
N SER A 337 12.58 -45.55 5.07
CA SER A 337 11.62 -46.51 4.53
C SER A 337 10.46 -45.75 3.86
N ARG A 338 9.87 -46.35 2.80
CA ARG A 338 8.72 -45.81 2.07
C ARG A 338 7.43 -46.51 2.54
N GLY A 339 6.31 -45.89 2.30
CA GLY A 339 4.99 -46.45 2.53
C GLY A 339 4.15 -45.65 3.52
N ARG A 340 3.04 -46.24 4.03
CA ARG A 340 2.11 -45.59 4.96
C ARG A 340 2.75 -45.12 6.24
N ASN A 341 3.80 -45.84 6.72
CA ASN A 341 4.59 -45.50 7.87
C ASN A 341 6.02 -45.11 7.48
N ALA A 342 6.14 -44.19 6.51
CA ALA A 342 7.44 -43.70 6.08
C ALA A 342 8.29 -43.22 7.24
N GLN A 343 9.58 -43.60 7.26
CA GLN A 343 10.53 -43.23 8.28
C GLN A 343 11.66 -42.39 7.72
N TRP A 344 12.11 -41.44 8.49
CA TRP A 344 13.23 -40.55 8.17
C TRP A 344 14.35 -40.75 9.19
N THR A 345 15.59 -40.59 8.73
CA THR A 345 16.77 -40.50 9.57
C THR A 345 17.49 -39.20 9.31
N ARG A 346 18.10 -38.67 10.34
CA ARG A 346 19.04 -37.55 10.22
C ARG A 346 20.25 -38.01 9.39
N VAL A 347 20.79 -37.11 8.57
CA VAL A 347 22.03 -37.31 7.80
C VAL A 347 23.22 -36.91 8.63
#